data_0c60e05e437d8601a927c0d6bd9cb82c
#
_entry.id   0c60e05e437d8601a927c0d6bd9cb82c
#
_cell.length_a   1.000
_cell.length_b   1.000
_cell.length_c   1.000
_cell.angle_alpha   90.00
_cell.angle_beta   90.00
_cell.angle_gamma   90.00
#
_symmetry.space_group_name_H-M   'P 1'
#
loop_
_entity.id
_entity.type
_entity.pdbx_description
1 polymer ?
#
loop_
_entity_poly.entity_id
_entity_poly.type
_entity_poly.pdbx_seq_one_letter_code
_entity_poly.pdbx_strand_id
1 'polypeptide(L)'
;MPNDIRVLLLGGTGRTGGRVLARLLERGVEVRAIVRSARRLEPGTANDTRLTAVEADPLSLPRDELLELVRGCDAVVSCLGHNTDLGGIFGPPRDLVARMTRRACGAVAVLRPAEPVKFVLMSSVSVNRPDRLDTRRGAIERAAVALLRGLVPPAKDNQDAADFLCSEIGQADRFVRWVAVRPDTLVEGDGSGYALHEGLVSSLARPDKTSMANVARFMCELVTDPRAWDEWAGRMPVIVDAAVSV
;
A
#
# COMPACT_ATOMS: atom_id res chain seq x y z
N MET A 1 11.13 -2.62 -25.35
CA MET A 1 11.48 -3.82 -24.57
C MET A 1 10.41 -3.97 -23.53
N PRO A 2 9.72 -5.14 -23.38
CA PRO A 2 8.87 -5.34 -22.22
C PRO A 2 9.80 -5.23 -21.01
N ASN A 3 9.51 -4.31 -20.12
CA ASN A 3 10.19 -4.25 -18.84
C ASN A 3 9.78 -5.52 -18.10
N ASP A 4 10.72 -6.43 -17.86
CA ASP A 4 10.52 -7.61 -17.03
C ASP A 4 10.38 -7.20 -15.54
N ILE A 5 9.44 -6.29 -15.27
CA ILE A 5 9.17 -5.82 -13.91
C ILE A 5 8.58 -6.97 -13.10
N ARG A 6 9.20 -7.24 -11.97
CA ARG A 6 8.72 -8.25 -11.01
C ARG A 6 8.30 -7.60 -9.70
N VAL A 7 7.11 -7.97 -9.23
CA VAL A 7 6.48 -7.39 -8.04
C VAL A 7 6.15 -8.46 -7.01
N LEU A 8 6.49 -8.24 -5.75
CA LEU A 8 5.86 -8.94 -4.63
C LEU A 8 4.61 -8.17 -4.20
N LEU A 9 3.43 -8.78 -4.32
CA LEU A 9 2.15 -8.20 -3.91
C LEU A 9 1.65 -8.84 -2.61
N LEU A 10 1.38 -8.01 -1.62
CA LEU A 10 0.77 -8.37 -0.35
C LEU A 10 -0.68 -7.92 -0.33
N GLY A 11 -1.60 -8.80 0.05
CA GLY A 11 -3.03 -8.46 0.11
C GLY A 11 -3.76 -8.52 -1.24
N GLY A 12 -3.25 -9.29 -2.22
CA GLY A 12 -3.80 -9.41 -3.59
C GLY A 12 -5.21 -9.98 -3.68
N THR A 13 -5.78 -10.54 -2.61
CA THR A 13 -7.17 -11.01 -2.55
C THR A 13 -8.13 -10.03 -1.86
N GLY A 14 -7.64 -8.84 -1.47
CA GLY A 14 -8.46 -7.76 -0.93
C GLY A 14 -9.14 -6.94 -2.03
N ARG A 15 -10.12 -6.11 -1.65
CA ARG A 15 -10.89 -5.29 -2.61
C ARG A 15 -9.99 -4.40 -3.49
N THR A 16 -9.08 -3.65 -2.90
CA THR A 16 -8.12 -2.83 -3.65
C THR A 16 -6.98 -3.68 -4.22
N GLY A 17 -6.44 -4.62 -3.42
CA GLY A 17 -5.33 -5.46 -3.85
C GLY A 17 -5.63 -6.36 -5.04
N GLY A 18 -6.86 -6.87 -5.16
CA GLY A 18 -7.29 -7.63 -6.33
C GLY A 18 -7.28 -6.78 -7.61
N ARG A 19 -7.70 -5.50 -7.50
CA ARG A 19 -7.62 -4.54 -8.61
C ARG A 19 -6.17 -4.19 -8.98
N VAL A 20 -5.28 -4.08 -7.98
CA VAL A 20 -3.84 -3.90 -8.22
C VAL A 20 -3.27 -5.11 -8.94
N LEU A 21 -3.60 -6.32 -8.48
CA LEU A 21 -3.15 -7.57 -9.12
C LEU A 21 -3.56 -7.61 -10.59
N ALA A 22 -4.85 -7.44 -10.88
CA ALA A 22 -5.36 -7.47 -12.24
C ALA A 22 -4.65 -6.44 -13.14
N ARG A 23 -4.50 -5.19 -12.67
CA ARG A 23 -3.85 -4.13 -13.44
C ARG A 23 -2.35 -4.33 -13.65
N LEU A 24 -1.63 -4.94 -12.70
CA LEU A 24 -0.21 -5.29 -12.87
C LEU A 24 -0.07 -6.37 -13.96
N LEU A 25 -0.90 -7.40 -13.92
CA LEU A 25 -0.91 -8.46 -14.93
C LEU A 25 -1.29 -7.92 -16.31
N GLU A 26 -2.31 -7.06 -16.42
CA GLU A 26 -2.69 -6.37 -17.66
C GLU A 26 -1.52 -5.56 -18.27
N ARG A 27 -0.63 -5.01 -17.43
CA ARG A 27 0.57 -4.29 -17.85
C ARG A 27 1.78 -5.18 -18.14
N GLY A 28 1.61 -6.50 -18.09
CA GLY A 28 2.68 -7.46 -18.38
C GLY A 28 3.68 -7.67 -17.25
N VAL A 29 3.36 -7.22 -16.03
CA VAL A 29 4.21 -7.35 -14.84
C VAL A 29 4.15 -8.78 -14.30
N GLU A 30 5.30 -9.37 -13.96
CA GLU A 30 5.37 -10.63 -13.23
C GLU A 30 5.03 -10.38 -11.74
N VAL A 31 4.04 -11.09 -11.21
CA VAL A 31 3.57 -10.88 -9.84
C VAL A 31 3.73 -12.14 -9.01
N ARG A 32 4.44 -12.03 -7.91
CA ARG A 32 4.42 -12.99 -6.80
C ARG A 32 3.45 -12.47 -5.75
N ALA A 33 2.38 -13.18 -5.46
CA ALA A 33 1.37 -12.75 -4.49
C ALA A 33 1.33 -13.66 -3.27
N ILE A 34 1.50 -13.11 -2.08
CA ILE A 34 1.21 -13.83 -0.84
C ILE A 34 -0.27 -13.65 -0.53
N VAL A 35 -1.00 -14.75 -0.52
CA VAL A 35 -2.45 -14.76 -0.31
C VAL A 35 -2.83 -15.77 0.77
N ARG A 36 -3.84 -15.47 1.58
CA ARG A 36 -4.33 -16.41 2.61
C ARG A 36 -5.12 -17.58 2.03
N SER A 37 -5.69 -17.40 0.84
CA SER A 37 -6.36 -18.44 0.07
C SER A 37 -6.39 -18.08 -1.40
N ALA A 38 -5.84 -18.93 -2.24
CA ALA A 38 -5.82 -18.78 -3.69
C ALA A 38 -7.24 -18.85 -4.29
N ARG A 39 -8.18 -19.52 -3.61
CA ARG A 39 -9.59 -19.58 -4.05
C ARG A 39 -10.29 -18.21 -4.07
N ARG A 40 -9.70 -17.20 -3.44
CA ARG A 40 -10.23 -15.83 -3.41
C ARG A 40 -9.67 -14.95 -4.53
N LEU A 41 -8.79 -15.49 -5.38
CA LEU A 41 -8.33 -14.81 -6.58
C LEU A 41 -9.45 -14.81 -7.62
N GLU A 42 -9.59 -13.70 -8.33
CA GLU A 42 -10.52 -13.62 -9.45
C GLU A 42 -10.11 -14.64 -10.54
N PRO A 43 -11.07 -15.37 -11.15
CA PRO A 43 -10.77 -16.41 -12.12
C PRO A 43 -9.87 -15.94 -13.28
N GLY A 44 -10.06 -14.70 -13.73
CA GLY A 44 -9.25 -14.11 -14.80
C GLY A 44 -7.79 -13.88 -14.43
N THR A 45 -7.51 -13.65 -13.14
CA THR A 45 -6.13 -13.45 -12.65
C THR A 45 -5.48 -14.75 -12.18
N ALA A 46 -6.27 -15.67 -11.63
CA ALA A 46 -5.76 -16.93 -11.07
C ALA A 46 -5.04 -17.82 -12.09
N ASN A 47 -5.41 -17.72 -13.37
CA ASN A 47 -4.86 -18.52 -14.47
C ASN A 47 -3.79 -17.78 -15.27
N ASP A 48 -3.43 -16.54 -14.91
CA ASP A 48 -2.38 -15.81 -15.62
C ASP A 48 -1.01 -16.41 -15.34
N THR A 49 -0.27 -16.73 -16.39
CA THR A 49 1.06 -17.37 -16.31
C THR A 49 2.12 -16.49 -15.65
N ARG A 50 1.88 -15.19 -15.53
CA ARG A 50 2.75 -14.21 -14.86
C ARG A 50 2.48 -14.12 -13.36
N LEU A 51 1.44 -14.81 -12.87
CA LEU A 51 1.12 -14.85 -11.45
C LEU A 51 1.70 -16.10 -10.80
N THR A 52 2.50 -15.90 -9.76
CA THR A 52 2.88 -16.93 -8.80
C THR A 52 2.18 -16.65 -7.47
N ALA A 53 1.11 -17.37 -7.17
CA ALA A 53 0.39 -17.23 -5.91
C ALA A 53 0.94 -18.21 -4.85
N VAL A 54 1.36 -17.67 -3.71
CA VAL A 54 1.82 -18.45 -2.55
C VAL A 54 0.76 -18.35 -1.46
N GLU A 55 0.13 -19.48 -1.15
CA GLU A 55 -0.89 -19.53 -0.11
C GLU A 55 -0.23 -19.65 1.27
N ALA A 56 -0.23 -18.54 2.01
CA ALA A 56 0.35 -18.44 3.35
C ALA A 56 -0.28 -17.27 4.15
N ASP A 57 -0.19 -17.38 5.47
CA ASP A 57 -0.31 -16.21 6.33
C ASP A 57 0.98 -15.38 6.23
N PRO A 58 0.91 -14.12 5.79
CA PRO A 58 2.12 -13.30 5.57
C PRO A 58 2.98 -13.14 6.83
N LEU A 59 2.40 -13.16 8.02
CA LEU A 59 3.17 -13.04 9.26
C LEU A 59 3.81 -14.35 9.72
N SER A 60 3.24 -15.49 9.33
CA SER A 60 3.73 -16.81 9.68
C SER A 60 4.73 -17.37 8.66
N LEU A 61 4.85 -16.72 7.48
CA LEU A 61 5.78 -17.15 6.45
C LEU A 61 7.22 -17.15 6.97
N PRO A 62 8.00 -18.25 6.83
CA PRO A 62 9.40 -18.31 7.22
C PRO A 62 10.23 -17.20 6.56
N ARG A 63 11.27 -16.74 7.27
CA ARG A 63 12.14 -15.66 6.77
C ARG A 63 12.77 -16.02 5.43
N ASP A 64 13.26 -17.22 5.28
CA ASP A 64 13.97 -17.65 4.07
C ASP A 64 13.01 -17.73 2.87
N GLU A 65 11.77 -18.16 3.08
CA GLU A 65 10.75 -18.14 2.03
C GLU A 65 10.40 -16.70 1.62
N LEU A 66 10.28 -15.77 2.58
CA LEU A 66 10.06 -14.37 2.26
C LEU A 66 11.24 -13.78 1.47
N LEU A 67 12.49 -14.13 1.82
CA LEU A 67 13.68 -13.74 1.06
C LEU A 67 13.62 -14.21 -0.39
N GLU A 68 13.22 -15.47 -0.63
CA GLU A 68 13.07 -15.99 -1.99
C GLU A 68 11.94 -15.27 -2.78
N LEU A 69 10.85 -14.94 -2.12
CA LEU A 69 9.75 -14.19 -2.76
C LEU A 69 10.13 -12.76 -3.12
N VAL A 70 10.96 -12.11 -2.31
CA VAL A 70 11.45 -10.74 -2.56
C VAL A 70 12.60 -10.74 -3.57
N ARG A 71 13.35 -11.83 -3.69
CA ARG A 71 14.55 -11.91 -4.53
C ARG A 71 14.26 -11.56 -6.00
N GLY A 72 14.98 -10.56 -6.51
CA GLY A 72 14.84 -10.08 -7.88
C GLY A 72 13.53 -9.34 -8.16
N CYS A 73 12.79 -8.93 -7.13
CA CYS A 73 11.66 -8.01 -7.30
C CYS A 73 12.15 -6.57 -7.45
N ASP A 74 11.56 -5.83 -8.38
CA ASP A 74 11.76 -4.40 -8.57
C ASP A 74 10.88 -3.58 -7.62
N ALA A 75 9.77 -4.17 -7.18
CA ALA A 75 8.87 -3.54 -6.22
C ALA A 75 8.21 -4.53 -5.26
N VAL A 76 7.88 -4.02 -4.07
CA VAL A 76 6.95 -4.62 -3.12
C VAL A 76 5.73 -3.71 -3.01
N VAL A 77 4.55 -4.23 -3.28
CA VAL A 77 3.28 -3.51 -3.17
C VAL A 77 2.47 -4.10 -2.04
N SER A 78 2.15 -3.30 -1.03
CA SER A 78 1.37 -3.72 0.13
C SER A 78 -0.02 -3.09 0.11
N CYS A 79 -1.02 -3.92 -0.14
CA CYS A 79 -2.44 -3.61 0.00
C CYS A 79 -3.02 -4.32 1.23
N LEU A 80 -2.18 -4.65 2.22
CA LEU A 80 -2.63 -5.23 3.47
C LEU A 80 -3.48 -4.24 4.25
N GLY A 81 -4.47 -4.76 4.92
CA GLY A 81 -5.35 -4.01 5.80
C GLY A 81 -6.15 -4.97 6.66
N HIS A 82 -6.87 -4.41 7.60
CA HIS A 82 -7.75 -5.17 8.47
C HIS A 82 -9.14 -5.31 7.84
N ASN A 83 -9.82 -6.42 8.11
CA ASN A 83 -11.23 -6.52 7.76
C ASN A 83 -12.04 -5.46 8.52
N THR A 84 -13.16 -5.05 7.94
CA THR A 84 -14.02 -4.00 8.51
C THR A 84 -15.05 -4.53 9.51
N ASP A 85 -15.08 -5.84 9.77
CA ASP A 85 -15.88 -6.44 10.82
C ASP A 85 -15.20 -6.30 12.20
N LEU A 86 -15.95 -6.50 13.27
CA LEU A 86 -15.43 -6.35 14.64
C LEU A 86 -14.24 -7.27 14.92
N GLY A 87 -14.23 -8.48 14.37
CA GLY A 87 -13.13 -9.43 14.48
C GLY A 87 -11.86 -8.95 13.78
N GLY A 88 -12.02 -8.33 12.61
CA GLY A 88 -10.91 -7.76 11.85
C GLY A 88 -10.37 -6.46 12.45
N ILE A 89 -11.25 -5.66 13.09
CA ILE A 89 -10.83 -4.39 13.70
C ILE A 89 -10.13 -4.62 15.04
N PHE A 90 -10.65 -5.49 15.89
CA PHE A 90 -10.17 -5.66 17.26
C PHE A 90 -9.45 -7.00 17.52
N GLY A 91 -9.56 -7.96 16.59
CA GLY A 91 -8.89 -9.25 16.68
C GLY A 91 -7.40 -9.20 16.28
N PRO A 92 -6.65 -10.26 16.59
CA PRO A 92 -5.27 -10.41 16.15
C PRO A 92 -5.20 -10.79 14.66
N PRO A 93 -4.09 -10.42 13.98
CA PRO A 93 -3.00 -9.55 14.46
C PRO A 93 -3.39 -8.08 14.35
N ARG A 94 -3.04 -7.26 15.37
CA ARG A 94 -3.35 -5.83 15.40
C ARG A 94 -2.29 -4.95 14.74
N ASP A 95 -1.19 -5.57 14.32
CA ASP A 95 0.03 -4.94 13.79
C ASP A 95 0.45 -5.57 12.44
N LEU A 96 -0.51 -6.06 11.68
CA LEU A 96 -0.30 -6.77 10.40
C LEU A 96 0.49 -5.93 9.39
N VAL A 97 0.06 -4.67 9.19
CA VAL A 97 0.63 -3.78 8.16
C VAL A 97 2.05 -3.38 8.56
N ALA A 98 2.25 -2.91 9.80
CA ALA A 98 3.55 -2.47 10.29
C ALA A 98 4.56 -3.62 10.34
N ARG A 99 4.17 -4.79 10.90
CA ARG A 99 5.06 -5.97 10.94
C ARG A 99 5.44 -6.44 9.55
N MET A 100 4.49 -6.51 8.63
CA MET A 100 4.79 -6.99 7.29
C MET A 100 5.63 -5.97 6.50
N THR A 101 5.42 -4.68 6.69
CA THR A 101 6.26 -3.62 6.14
C THR A 101 7.71 -3.78 6.62
N ARG A 102 7.93 -3.94 7.94
CA ARG A 102 9.27 -4.19 8.51
C ARG A 102 9.90 -5.46 7.98
N ARG A 103 9.14 -6.55 7.89
CA ARG A 103 9.65 -7.84 7.37
C ARG A 103 10.07 -7.74 5.91
N ALA A 104 9.26 -7.13 5.06
CA ALA A 104 9.56 -7.01 3.64
C ALA A 104 10.75 -6.07 3.39
N CYS A 105 10.81 -4.90 4.02
CA CYS A 105 11.97 -4.00 3.93
C CYS A 105 13.24 -4.67 4.48
N GLY A 106 13.13 -5.41 5.60
CA GLY A 106 14.24 -6.17 6.16
C GLY A 106 14.73 -7.28 5.22
N ALA A 107 13.83 -7.94 4.49
CA ALA A 107 14.20 -8.92 3.47
C ALA A 107 14.95 -8.27 2.29
N VAL A 108 14.49 -7.12 1.81
CA VAL A 108 15.21 -6.33 0.78
C VAL A 108 16.61 -5.95 1.27
N ALA A 109 16.73 -5.44 2.49
CA ALA A 109 18.03 -5.03 3.05
C ALA A 109 19.02 -6.20 3.19
N VAL A 110 18.54 -7.41 3.49
CA VAL A 110 19.38 -8.63 3.53
C VAL A 110 19.86 -9.03 2.15
N LEU A 111 18.99 -8.91 1.14
CA LEU A 111 19.32 -9.27 -0.25
C LEU A 111 20.29 -8.29 -0.91
N ARG A 112 20.39 -7.06 -0.42
CA ARG A 112 21.29 -6.00 -0.90
C ARG A 112 21.22 -5.83 -2.43
N PRO A 113 20.06 -5.55 -3.01
CA PRO A 113 19.92 -5.41 -4.46
C PRO A 113 20.83 -4.31 -5.00
N ALA A 114 21.21 -4.41 -6.28
CA ALA A 114 22.03 -3.39 -6.94
C ALA A 114 21.28 -2.06 -7.07
N GLU A 115 19.99 -2.13 -7.41
CA GLU A 115 19.10 -0.98 -7.48
C GLU A 115 18.10 -1.03 -6.33
N PRO A 116 17.68 0.12 -5.78
CA PRO A 116 16.71 0.17 -4.71
C PRO A 116 15.35 -0.40 -5.11
N VAL A 117 14.80 -1.29 -4.30
CA VAL A 117 13.44 -1.83 -4.49
C VAL A 117 12.41 -0.77 -4.11
N LYS A 118 11.42 -0.56 -4.96
CA LYS A 118 10.28 0.31 -4.69
C LYS A 118 9.35 -0.33 -3.66
N PHE A 119 9.01 0.37 -2.59
CA PHE A 119 8.02 -0.09 -1.62
C PHE A 119 6.78 0.81 -1.69
N VAL A 120 5.67 0.29 -2.21
CA VAL A 120 4.40 1.01 -2.34
C VAL A 120 3.43 0.53 -1.27
N LEU A 121 3.15 1.38 -0.29
CA LEU A 121 2.22 1.09 0.81
C LEU A 121 0.86 1.72 0.57
N MET A 122 -0.21 0.96 0.59
CA MET A 122 -1.56 1.49 0.76
C MET A 122 -1.77 1.84 2.23
N SER A 123 -1.92 3.12 2.50
CA SER A 123 -2.14 3.71 3.82
C SER A 123 -3.54 4.36 3.89
N SER A 124 -3.71 5.47 4.61
CA SER A 124 -4.98 6.18 4.76
C SER A 124 -4.74 7.64 5.13
N VAL A 125 -5.69 8.52 4.85
CA VAL A 125 -5.69 9.92 5.34
C VAL A 125 -5.75 10.05 6.86
N SER A 126 -6.08 8.98 7.60
CA SER A 126 -5.98 8.96 9.07
C SER A 126 -4.53 8.99 9.57
N VAL A 127 -3.57 8.65 8.71
CA VAL A 127 -2.14 8.66 9.03
C VAL A 127 -1.60 10.09 8.91
N ASN A 128 -0.90 10.53 9.94
CA ASN A 128 -0.16 11.81 9.91
C ASN A 128 1.20 11.61 9.27
N ARG A 129 1.66 12.64 8.60
CA ARG A 129 3.07 12.74 8.23
C ARG A 129 3.90 13.08 9.47
N PRO A 130 4.93 12.31 9.80
CA PRO A 130 5.74 12.59 10.98
C PRO A 130 6.62 13.83 10.81
N ASP A 131 7.01 14.18 9.57
CA ASP A 131 7.87 15.30 9.22
C ASP A 131 7.12 16.64 9.05
N ARG A 132 5.80 16.58 8.79
CA ARG A 132 4.95 17.75 8.61
C ARG A 132 3.57 17.49 9.20
N LEU A 133 3.12 18.40 10.03
CA LEU A 133 1.72 18.40 10.46
C LEU A 133 0.84 18.69 9.24
N ASP A 134 -0.18 17.86 9.04
CA ASP A 134 -1.26 18.17 8.09
C ASP A 134 -2.00 19.41 8.60
N THR A 135 -1.62 20.58 8.08
CA THR A 135 -2.07 21.89 8.58
C THR A 135 -3.57 22.13 8.43
N ARG A 136 -4.22 21.35 7.56
CA ARG A 136 -5.68 21.45 7.35
C ARG A 136 -6.49 20.98 8.57
N ARG A 137 -5.93 20.14 9.43
CA ARG A 137 -6.59 19.70 10.66
C ARG A 137 -6.45 20.73 11.77
N GLY A 138 -7.57 21.25 12.27
CA GLY A 138 -7.62 22.03 13.49
C GLY A 138 -7.22 21.22 14.75
N ALA A 139 -7.01 21.88 15.87
CA ALA A 139 -6.58 21.23 17.11
C ALA A 139 -7.56 20.13 17.57
N ILE A 140 -8.86 20.37 17.47
CA ILE A 140 -9.92 19.42 17.84
C ILE A 140 -9.86 18.17 16.95
N GLU A 141 -9.72 18.36 15.66
CA GLU A 141 -9.64 17.25 14.71
C GLU A 141 -8.35 16.42 14.91
N ARG A 142 -7.24 17.07 15.20
CA ARG A 142 -5.99 16.38 15.56
C ARG A 142 -6.15 15.53 16.83
N ALA A 143 -6.82 16.07 17.85
CA ALA A 143 -7.11 15.33 19.07
C ALA A 143 -8.03 14.13 18.81
N ALA A 144 -9.08 14.31 18.00
CA ALA A 144 -9.98 13.23 17.60
C ALA A 144 -9.26 12.11 16.83
N VAL A 145 -8.38 12.45 15.89
CA VAL A 145 -7.57 11.47 15.15
C VAL A 145 -6.56 10.77 16.06
N ALA A 146 -5.97 11.47 17.02
CA ALA A 146 -5.07 10.87 18.00
C ALA A 146 -5.81 9.87 18.89
N LEU A 147 -7.02 10.22 19.33
CA LEU A 147 -7.91 9.32 20.10
C LEU A 147 -8.31 8.10 19.25
N LEU A 148 -8.69 8.31 17.98
CA LEU A 148 -9.04 7.23 17.06
C LEU A 148 -7.88 6.23 16.94
N ARG A 149 -6.64 6.70 16.77
CA ARG A 149 -5.46 5.83 16.71
C ARG A 149 -5.22 5.07 18.02
N GLY A 150 -5.51 5.67 19.15
CA GLY A 150 -5.42 4.99 20.44
C GLY A 150 -6.45 3.88 20.63
N LEU A 151 -7.64 4.04 20.05
CA LEU A 151 -8.78 3.15 20.25
C LEU A 151 -8.99 2.15 19.11
N VAL A 152 -8.55 2.46 17.90
CA VAL A 152 -8.80 1.66 16.70
C VAL A 152 -7.47 1.07 16.18
N PRO A 153 -7.20 -0.22 16.46
CA PRO A 153 -5.95 -0.87 16.09
C PRO A 153 -5.54 -0.70 14.62
N PRO A 154 -6.41 -0.81 13.60
CA PRO A 154 -6.06 -0.54 12.21
C PRO A 154 -5.49 0.85 11.94
N ALA A 155 -6.00 1.88 12.62
CA ALA A 155 -5.51 3.24 12.46
C ALA A 155 -4.10 3.40 13.04
N LYS A 156 -3.84 2.76 14.18
CA LYS A 156 -2.51 2.71 14.78
C LYS A 156 -1.53 1.92 13.91
N ASP A 157 -1.91 0.75 13.44
CA ASP A 157 -1.07 -0.12 12.60
C ASP A 157 -0.62 0.58 11.31
N ASN A 158 -1.54 1.29 10.64
CA ASN A 158 -1.19 2.10 9.47
C ASN A 158 -0.24 3.26 9.82
N GLN A 159 -0.40 3.89 11.00
CA GLN A 159 0.52 4.94 11.44
C GLN A 159 1.91 4.35 11.72
N ASP A 160 1.99 3.25 12.47
CA ASP A 160 3.25 2.58 12.81
C ASP A 160 4.02 2.13 11.54
N ALA A 161 3.32 1.69 10.49
CA ALA A 161 3.93 1.36 9.20
C ALA A 161 4.51 2.59 8.49
N ALA A 162 3.77 3.71 8.49
CA ALA A 162 4.23 4.95 7.89
C ALA A 162 5.40 5.57 8.68
N ASP A 163 5.33 5.55 10.00
CA ASP A 163 6.41 6.04 10.87
C ASP A 163 7.70 5.25 10.65
N PHE A 164 7.61 3.94 10.48
CA PHE A 164 8.76 3.09 10.12
C PHE A 164 9.37 3.52 8.79
N LEU A 165 8.56 3.69 7.75
CA LEU A 165 9.06 4.11 6.43
C LEU A 165 9.71 5.50 6.47
N CYS A 166 9.09 6.44 7.19
CA CYS A 166 9.59 7.81 7.29
C CYS A 166 10.87 7.93 8.13
N SER A 167 10.92 7.22 9.28
CA SER A 167 11.94 7.45 10.29
C SER A 167 13.08 6.44 10.24
N GLU A 168 12.78 5.16 9.98
CA GLU A 168 13.79 4.10 9.99
C GLU A 168 14.37 3.83 8.59
N ILE A 169 13.53 3.82 7.54
CA ILE A 169 14.00 3.75 6.15
C ILE A 169 14.46 5.13 5.67
N GLY A 170 13.65 6.16 5.93
CA GLY A 170 13.96 7.52 5.51
C GLY A 170 13.93 7.70 3.99
N GLN A 171 14.59 8.76 3.50
CA GLN A 171 14.64 9.10 2.07
C GLN A 171 15.93 8.65 1.38
N ALA A 172 16.95 8.32 2.14
CA ALA A 172 18.29 8.02 1.64
C ALA A 172 18.69 6.54 1.82
N ASP A 173 17.75 5.66 2.14
CA ASP A 173 18.08 4.23 2.25
C ASP A 173 18.58 3.69 0.93
N ARG A 174 19.63 2.88 1.02
CA ARG A 174 20.34 2.37 -0.15
C ARG A 174 19.56 1.30 -0.90
N PHE A 175 18.70 0.55 -0.21
CA PHE A 175 18.08 -0.66 -0.75
C PHE A 175 16.57 -0.54 -0.92
N VAL A 176 15.93 0.40 -0.22
CA VAL A 176 14.48 0.61 -0.26
C VAL A 176 14.16 2.08 -0.53
N ARG A 177 13.35 2.32 -1.55
CA ARG A 177 12.68 3.62 -1.77
C ARG A 177 11.18 3.39 -1.61
N TRP A 178 10.46 4.34 -1.02
CA TRP A 178 9.07 4.09 -0.65
C TRP A 178 8.11 5.22 -1.03
N VAL A 179 6.84 4.86 -1.18
CA VAL A 179 5.69 5.77 -1.26
C VAL A 179 4.57 5.20 -0.38
N ALA A 180 3.95 6.03 0.46
CA ALA A 180 2.77 5.65 1.22
C ALA A 180 1.54 6.38 0.67
N VAL A 181 0.72 5.70 -0.11
CA VAL A 181 -0.49 6.23 -0.74
C VAL A 181 -1.57 6.38 0.32
N ARG A 182 -2.12 7.57 0.48
CA ARG A 182 -3.16 7.89 1.49
C ARG A 182 -4.51 8.13 0.82
N PRO A 183 -5.30 7.10 0.52
CA PRO A 183 -6.66 7.31 0.07
C PRO A 183 -7.53 7.89 1.19
N ASP A 184 -8.51 8.70 0.79
CA ASP A 184 -9.60 9.12 1.66
C ASP A 184 -10.64 7.98 1.78
N THR A 185 -11.89 8.25 1.95
CA THR A 185 -12.93 7.25 2.10
C THR A 185 -13.03 6.36 0.86
N LEU A 186 -12.64 5.10 1.01
CA LEU A 186 -12.65 4.13 -0.08
C LEU A 186 -14.08 3.78 -0.48
N VAL A 187 -14.37 3.95 -1.77
CA VAL A 187 -15.66 3.60 -2.38
C VAL A 187 -15.47 2.67 -3.57
N GLU A 188 -16.54 1.97 -3.95
CA GLU A 188 -16.63 1.34 -5.26
C GLU A 188 -16.73 2.43 -6.33
N GLY A 189 -16.14 2.19 -7.51
CA GLY A 189 -16.19 3.13 -8.62
C GLY A 189 -15.32 2.68 -9.78
N ASP A 190 -15.55 3.23 -10.95
CA ASP A 190 -14.94 2.81 -12.22
C ASP A 190 -13.53 3.38 -12.46
N GLY A 191 -13.07 4.28 -11.59
CA GLY A 191 -11.74 4.88 -11.73
C GLY A 191 -11.68 5.92 -12.85
N SER A 192 -12.65 6.82 -12.94
CA SER A 192 -12.79 7.83 -13.99
C SER A 192 -11.70 8.90 -13.98
N GLY A 193 -11.00 9.07 -12.89
CA GLY A 193 -9.91 10.03 -12.72
C GLY A 193 -9.64 10.31 -11.26
N TYR A 194 -8.42 10.77 -10.94
CA TYR A 194 -8.03 11.11 -9.58
C TYR A 194 -7.15 12.35 -9.55
N ALA A 195 -7.10 12.98 -8.39
CA ALA A 195 -6.15 14.04 -8.07
C ALA A 195 -5.23 13.59 -6.93
N LEU A 196 -3.96 14.04 -7.00
CA LEU A 196 -2.95 13.77 -5.99
C LEU A 196 -2.57 15.07 -5.28
N HIS A 197 -2.41 14.99 -3.98
CA HIS A 197 -2.06 16.13 -3.14
C HIS A 197 -0.97 15.75 -2.15
N GLU A 198 -0.05 16.68 -1.86
CA GLU A 198 0.98 16.46 -0.83
C GLU A 198 0.38 16.40 0.60
N GLY A 199 -0.66 17.16 0.85
CA GLY A 199 -1.34 17.26 2.13
C GLY A 199 -2.81 16.89 2.07
N LEU A 200 -3.48 16.88 3.22
CA LEU A 200 -4.91 16.63 3.33
C LEU A 200 -5.72 17.71 2.60
N VAL A 201 -6.71 17.28 1.85
CA VAL A 201 -7.67 18.17 1.14
C VAL A 201 -9.05 18.14 1.77
N SER A 202 -9.36 17.10 2.54
CA SER A 202 -10.61 16.88 3.24
C SER A 202 -10.47 17.03 4.77
N SER A 203 -11.58 16.97 5.48
CA SER A 203 -11.63 16.93 6.95
C SER A 203 -12.44 15.71 7.41
N LEU A 204 -12.36 15.35 8.70
CA LEU A 204 -13.19 14.27 9.25
C LEU A 204 -14.69 14.55 9.11
N ALA A 205 -15.10 15.83 9.19
CA ALA A 205 -16.50 16.23 9.04
C ALA A 205 -16.98 16.24 7.58
N ARG A 206 -16.05 16.36 6.62
CA ARG A 206 -16.33 16.36 5.18
C ARG A 206 -15.25 15.53 4.48
N PRO A 207 -15.35 14.20 4.56
CA PRO A 207 -14.41 13.32 3.88
C PRO A 207 -14.65 13.36 2.37
N ASP A 208 -13.57 13.29 1.61
CA ASP A 208 -13.63 13.05 0.19
C ASP A 208 -13.77 11.55 -0.10
N LYS A 209 -14.06 11.22 -1.35
CA LYS A 209 -14.17 9.85 -1.81
C LYS A 209 -12.98 9.48 -2.68
N THR A 210 -12.58 8.24 -2.59
CA THR A 210 -11.55 7.67 -3.46
C THR A 210 -11.98 6.30 -3.93
N SER A 211 -12.17 6.12 -5.22
CA SER A 211 -12.51 4.80 -5.75
C SER A 211 -11.32 3.86 -5.60
N MET A 212 -11.60 2.62 -5.22
CA MET A 212 -10.56 1.59 -5.14
C MET A 212 -9.89 1.34 -6.48
N ALA A 213 -10.58 1.61 -7.59
CA ALA A 213 -10.04 1.52 -8.94
C ALA A 213 -8.98 2.61 -9.20
N ASN A 214 -9.18 3.85 -8.73
CA ASN A 214 -8.21 4.93 -8.84
C ASN A 214 -6.99 4.67 -7.95
N VAL A 215 -7.19 4.20 -6.72
CA VAL A 215 -6.07 3.79 -5.84
C VAL A 215 -5.23 2.72 -6.51
N ALA A 216 -5.87 1.66 -7.03
CA ALA A 216 -5.16 0.58 -7.72
C ALA A 216 -4.41 1.08 -8.95
N ARG A 217 -5.02 1.98 -9.74
CA ARG A 217 -4.39 2.60 -10.90
C ARG A 217 -3.11 3.35 -10.51
N PHE A 218 -3.20 4.23 -9.53
CA PHE A 218 -2.04 5.01 -9.09
C PHE A 218 -0.93 4.14 -8.48
N MET A 219 -1.28 3.15 -7.65
CA MET A 219 -0.28 2.21 -7.11
C MET A 219 0.45 1.43 -8.21
N CYS A 220 -0.24 1.06 -9.29
CA CYS A 220 0.39 0.43 -10.45
C CYS A 220 1.26 1.43 -11.25
N GLU A 221 0.84 2.69 -11.39
CA GLU A 221 1.64 3.75 -12.02
C GLU A 221 2.95 3.98 -11.27
N LEU A 222 2.93 4.01 -9.92
CA LEU A 222 4.15 4.09 -9.11
C LEU A 222 5.14 2.95 -9.40
N VAL A 223 4.65 1.77 -9.76
CA VAL A 223 5.52 0.64 -10.14
C VAL A 223 6.05 0.78 -11.56
N THR A 224 5.19 1.13 -12.52
CA THR A 224 5.44 0.98 -13.95
C THR A 224 5.81 2.28 -14.68
N ASP A 225 5.55 3.44 -14.09
CA ASP A 225 5.87 4.75 -14.67
C ASP A 225 6.99 5.42 -13.85
N PRO A 226 8.19 5.60 -14.44
CA PRO A 226 9.29 6.29 -13.76
C PRO A 226 8.95 7.72 -13.34
N ARG A 227 8.13 8.44 -14.11
CA ARG A 227 7.75 9.84 -13.78
C ARG A 227 6.90 9.90 -12.53
N ALA A 228 5.88 9.04 -12.44
CA ALA A 228 5.04 8.94 -11.24
C ALA A 228 5.88 8.54 -10.02
N TRP A 229 6.84 7.64 -10.20
CA TRP A 229 7.75 7.24 -9.13
C TRP A 229 8.65 8.40 -8.68
N ASP A 230 9.32 9.08 -9.60
CA ASP A 230 10.26 10.15 -9.29
C ASP A 230 9.57 11.33 -8.60
N GLU A 231 8.33 11.62 -8.97
CA GLU A 231 7.53 12.66 -8.33
C GLU A 231 7.20 12.34 -6.87
N TRP A 232 6.90 11.06 -6.57
CA TRP A 232 6.33 10.69 -5.27
C TRP A 232 7.24 9.87 -4.36
N ALA A 233 8.43 9.47 -4.79
CA ALA A 233 9.36 8.72 -3.97
C ALA A 233 9.72 9.47 -2.66
N GLY A 234 9.62 8.76 -1.52
CA GLY A 234 9.84 9.32 -0.19
C GLY A 234 8.68 10.18 0.32
N ARG A 235 7.51 10.15 -0.34
CA ARG A 235 6.35 10.99 0.01
C ARG A 235 5.11 10.16 0.36
N MET A 236 4.12 10.88 0.89
CA MET A 236 2.84 10.32 1.33
C MET A 236 1.67 11.04 0.64
N PRO A 237 1.48 10.84 -0.69
CA PRO A 237 0.40 11.50 -1.42
C PRO A 237 -0.97 11.13 -0.88
N VAL A 238 -1.85 12.13 -0.80
CA VAL A 238 -3.29 11.93 -0.65
C VAL A 238 -3.89 11.78 -2.03
N ILE A 239 -4.72 10.75 -2.22
CA ILE A 239 -5.45 10.51 -3.46
C ILE A 239 -6.94 10.65 -3.22
N VAL A 240 -7.60 11.41 -4.07
CA VAL A 240 -9.06 11.59 -4.11
C VAL A 240 -9.56 11.45 -5.54
N ASP A 241 -10.80 11.06 -5.71
CA ASP A 241 -11.42 11.04 -7.05
C ASP A 241 -11.48 12.47 -7.60
N ALA A 242 -11.17 12.63 -8.88
CA ALA A 242 -11.34 13.92 -9.53
C ALA A 242 -12.82 14.31 -9.54
N ALA A 243 -13.10 15.58 -9.27
CA ALA A 243 -14.45 16.09 -9.42
C ALA A 243 -14.91 15.86 -10.88
N VAL A 244 -16.05 15.19 -11.04
CA VAL A 244 -16.67 15.09 -12.36
C VAL A 244 -17.08 16.48 -12.76
N SER A 245 -16.40 17.07 -13.75
CA SER A 245 -16.88 18.29 -14.36
C SER A 245 -18.20 17.97 -15.07
N VAL A 246 -19.31 18.45 -14.49
CA VAL A 246 -20.64 18.40 -15.07
C VAL A 246 -20.77 19.52 -16.11
#